data_3454a5bcc82fbe4021f105eccdb2ff60
#
_entry.id   3454a5bcc82fbe4021f105eccdb2ff60
#
_cell.length_a   1.000
_cell.length_b   1.000
_cell.length_c   1.000
_cell.angle_alpha   90.00
_cell.angle_beta   90.00
_cell.angle_gamma   90.00
#
_symmetry.space_group_name_H-M   'P 1'
#
loop_
_entity.id
_entity.type
_entity.pdbx_description
1 polymer ?
#
loop_
_entity_poly.entity_id
_entity_poly.type
_entity_poly.pdbx_seq_one_letter_code
_entity_poly.pdbx_strand_id
1 'polypeptide(L)'
;EFRRVLFRSREIIGRAGLNDVEAILAIPTCDPNEVQHIVKDNADAVFTWDYSLARPGLRRLYEKAKTGQWNATTDLPWDTDVDVEAQVSADLAAMASGLTATHYDGTPVEKWGDKEWTDFAVEQRRWSLSQFMHGEQGALLCTAKITESVPWYDAKLYASTQVVDEARHVEVFARYLDEKLGGGYQINAHLRMLLDDIINDGRWDMTYLGMQVMVEGLALAAFGNMYQFTSEPLLKQLLRYVMSDEARHVAFGVLSLQEAYAQMSDAEIKDRQEFAYEASVRMRDRFMSQEVWERMGINTRDVVPLVLQDPTREVFQQMLFSKIVPNCKKLGLLDRNESWLRRRFEEMGVIQFEDMEDTGEEYTKFAIGEEMPPAH
;
A
#
# COMPACT_ATOMS: atom_id res chain seq x y z
N GLU A 1 9.52 23.29 20.56
CA GLU A 1 8.07 23.24 20.31
C GLU A 1 7.69 22.44 19.02
N PHE A 2 8.63 22.14 18.15
CA PHE A 2 8.44 21.33 16.93
C PHE A 2 8.30 19.81 17.15
N ARG A 3 8.40 19.32 18.38
CA ARG A 3 8.35 17.89 18.73
C ARG A 3 6.96 17.26 18.89
N ARG A 4 5.86 17.97 18.63
CA ARG A 4 4.51 17.54 19.01
C ARG A 4 3.53 17.23 17.89
N VAL A 5 3.93 17.28 16.61
CA VAL A 5 3.06 16.93 15.47
C VAL A 5 3.36 15.53 14.92
N LEU A 6 4.35 14.86 15.45
CA LEU A 6 4.72 13.53 14.99
C LEU A 6 3.92 12.47 15.74
N PHE A 7 3.00 11.88 15.03
CA PHE A 7 2.38 10.60 15.31
C PHE A 7 1.79 10.45 16.71
N ARG A 8 0.58 10.00 16.80
CA ARG A 8 0.01 9.40 18.01
C ARG A 8 0.75 8.07 18.34
N SER A 9 2.05 8.01 18.06
CA SER A 9 2.96 6.86 18.18
C SER A 9 2.92 6.18 19.55
N ARG A 10 2.52 6.91 20.59
CA ARG A 10 2.33 6.31 21.91
C ARG A 10 1.22 5.26 21.95
N GLU A 11 0.24 5.35 21.05
CA GLU A 11 -0.85 4.38 20.99
C GLU A 11 -0.40 3.07 20.35
N ILE A 12 0.49 3.10 19.36
CA ILE A 12 1.01 1.89 18.70
C ILE A 12 2.20 1.31 19.45
N ILE A 13 3.18 2.14 19.80
CA ILE A 13 4.37 1.70 20.56
C ILE A 13 3.99 1.28 21.98
N GLY A 14 2.90 1.80 22.53
CA GLY A 14 2.37 1.47 23.86
C GLY A 14 1.39 0.30 23.96
N ARG A 15 1.12 -0.40 22.83
CA ARG A 15 0.23 -1.57 22.83
C ARG A 15 0.78 -2.70 23.68
N ALA A 16 -0.12 -3.51 24.26
CA ALA A 16 0.26 -4.75 24.99
C ALA A 16 0.89 -5.81 24.08
N GLY A 17 0.72 -5.69 22.75
CA GLY A 17 1.29 -6.54 21.71
C GLY A 17 0.69 -6.23 20.34
N LEU A 18 1.24 -6.86 19.30
CA LEU A 18 0.76 -6.66 17.92
C LEU A 18 -0.71 -7.08 17.72
N ASN A 19 -1.17 -8.08 18.46
CA ASN A 19 -2.53 -8.63 18.38
C ASN A 19 -3.46 -8.05 19.47
N ASP A 20 -3.22 -6.81 19.88
CA ASP A 20 -4.09 -6.10 20.82
C ASP A 20 -5.42 -5.73 20.15
N VAL A 21 -6.42 -6.59 20.37
CA VAL A 21 -7.78 -6.45 19.79
C VAL A 21 -8.43 -5.13 20.19
N GLU A 22 -8.30 -4.71 21.44
CA GLU A 22 -8.89 -3.45 21.91
C GLU A 22 -8.24 -2.24 21.23
N ALA A 23 -6.93 -2.27 21.01
CA ALA A 23 -6.24 -1.21 20.28
C ALA A 23 -6.62 -1.16 18.79
N ILE A 24 -6.84 -2.31 18.15
CA ILE A 24 -7.31 -2.39 16.77
C ILE A 24 -8.73 -1.84 16.65
N LEU A 25 -9.63 -2.26 17.51
CA LEU A 25 -11.05 -1.87 17.50
C LEU A 25 -11.33 -0.49 18.12
N ALA A 26 -10.34 0.15 18.75
CA ALA A 26 -10.46 1.53 19.24
C ALA A 26 -10.62 2.55 18.09
N ILE A 27 -10.24 2.18 16.88
CA ILE A 27 -10.35 3.01 15.68
C ILE A 27 -11.66 2.64 14.97
N PRO A 28 -12.70 3.49 15.04
CA PRO A 28 -14.00 3.20 14.41
C PRO A 28 -13.90 3.29 12.89
N THR A 29 -14.76 2.55 12.20
CA THR A 29 -14.92 2.64 10.74
C THR A 29 -15.31 4.06 10.32
N CYS A 30 -14.91 4.46 9.12
CA CYS A 30 -15.22 5.79 8.58
C CYS A 30 -16.72 5.90 8.22
N ASP A 31 -17.26 7.12 8.25
CA ASP A 31 -18.63 7.39 7.80
C ASP A 31 -18.73 7.12 6.27
N PRO A 32 -19.59 6.19 5.81
CA PRO A 32 -19.76 5.90 4.39
C PRO A 32 -20.37 7.07 3.60
N ASN A 33 -20.92 8.07 4.26
CA ASN A 33 -21.52 9.25 3.63
C ASN A 33 -20.56 10.46 3.61
N GLU A 34 -19.37 10.35 4.15
CA GLU A 34 -18.37 11.40 4.10
C GLU A 34 -17.86 11.58 2.67
N VAL A 35 -18.18 12.70 2.04
CA VAL A 35 -17.81 13.00 0.65
C VAL A 35 -16.47 13.72 0.55
N GLN A 36 -16.08 14.45 1.59
CA GLN A 36 -14.85 15.24 1.62
C GLN A 36 -14.19 15.12 2.98
N HIS A 37 -12.87 14.91 2.96
CA HIS A 37 -12.02 14.92 4.15
C HIS A 37 -10.90 15.95 3.96
N ILE A 38 -10.67 16.80 4.96
CA ILE A 38 -9.70 17.89 4.87
C ILE A 38 -8.53 17.60 5.80
N VAL A 39 -7.35 17.50 5.21
CA VAL A 39 -6.07 17.37 5.92
C VAL A 39 -5.24 18.62 5.65
N LYS A 40 -4.63 19.16 6.70
CA LYS A 40 -3.72 20.30 6.55
C LYS A 40 -2.39 19.82 6.03
N ASP A 41 -1.95 20.36 4.90
CA ASP A 41 -0.57 20.22 4.42
C ASP A 41 0.30 21.31 5.06
N ASN A 42 1.44 20.91 5.64
CA ASN A 42 2.39 21.81 6.30
C ASN A 42 3.72 21.93 5.51
N ALA A 43 3.78 21.48 4.25
CA ALA A 43 4.97 21.60 3.43
C ALA A 43 5.17 23.03 2.92
N ASP A 44 6.45 23.38 2.75
CA ASP A 44 6.84 24.62 2.08
C ASP A 44 7.07 24.36 0.58
N ALA A 45 6.63 25.30 -0.28
CA ALA A 45 6.95 25.27 -1.69
C ALA A 45 8.45 25.63 -1.89
N VAL A 46 9.19 24.74 -2.54
CA VAL A 46 10.62 24.89 -2.77
C VAL A 46 10.91 25.18 -4.25
N PHE A 47 11.39 26.38 -4.56
CA PHE A 47 11.93 26.69 -5.88
C PHE A 47 13.40 26.25 -5.95
N THR A 48 13.75 25.51 -7.01
CA THR A 48 15.14 25.10 -7.30
C THR A 48 15.59 25.74 -8.60
N TRP A 49 16.44 26.75 -8.49
CA TRP A 49 16.94 27.54 -9.63
C TRP A 49 18.12 26.87 -10.36
N ASP A 50 18.62 25.76 -9.84
CA ASP A 50 19.56 24.88 -10.53
C ASP A 50 18.80 23.88 -11.39
N TYR A 51 18.83 24.08 -12.68
CA TYR A 51 18.18 23.23 -13.69
C TYR A 51 19.10 22.15 -14.24
N SER A 52 20.28 21.97 -13.66
CA SER A 52 21.15 20.86 -14.01
C SER A 52 20.51 19.53 -13.62
N LEU A 53 20.52 18.57 -14.54
CA LEU A 53 19.99 17.22 -14.31
C LEU A 53 21.12 16.34 -13.77
N ALA A 54 21.43 16.52 -12.49
CA ALA A 54 22.59 15.92 -11.84
C ALA A 54 22.37 14.48 -11.38
N ARG A 55 21.12 13.98 -11.37
CA ARG A 55 20.75 12.66 -10.88
C ARG A 55 20.31 11.71 -12.01
N PRO A 56 21.27 10.99 -12.64
CA PRO A 56 20.97 10.14 -13.81
C PRO A 56 19.90 9.06 -13.55
N GLY A 57 19.81 8.55 -12.30
CA GLY A 57 18.77 7.58 -11.89
C GLY A 57 17.36 8.16 -12.03
N LEU A 58 17.13 9.32 -11.44
CA LEU A 58 15.84 10.02 -11.50
C LEU A 58 15.50 10.45 -12.93
N ARG A 59 16.48 10.91 -13.69
CA ARG A 59 16.29 11.25 -15.10
C ARG A 59 15.83 10.04 -15.93
N ARG A 60 16.44 8.87 -15.72
CA ARG A 60 16.02 7.64 -16.42
C ARG A 60 14.58 7.27 -16.09
N LEU A 61 14.17 7.38 -14.82
CA LEU A 61 12.78 7.14 -14.41
C LEU A 61 11.83 8.11 -15.12
N TYR A 62 12.19 9.41 -15.18
CA TYR A 62 11.39 10.42 -15.87
C TYR A 62 11.23 10.13 -17.37
N GLU A 63 12.31 9.73 -18.08
CA GLU A 63 12.23 9.36 -19.49
C GLU A 63 11.33 8.11 -19.69
N LYS A 64 11.45 7.11 -18.81
CA LYS A 64 10.61 5.93 -18.85
C LYS A 64 9.13 6.25 -18.57
N ALA A 65 8.84 7.10 -17.59
CA ALA A 65 7.47 7.52 -17.28
C ALA A 65 6.80 8.21 -18.47
N LYS A 66 7.54 9.06 -19.19
CA LYS A 66 7.01 9.72 -20.41
C LYS A 66 6.71 8.77 -21.56
N THR A 67 7.48 7.71 -21.70
CA THR A 67 7.30 6.72 -22.78
C THR A 67 6.34 5.58 -22.41
N GLY A 68 6.19 5.28 -21.12
CA GLY A 68 5.32 4.24 -20.59
C GLY A 68 3.87 4.67 -20.33
N GLN A 69 3.43 5.83 -20.85
CA GLN A 69 2.06 6.31 -20.64
C GLN A 69 1.05 5.41 -21.36
N TRP A 70 -0.06 5.18 -20.71
CA TRP A 70 -1.20 4.44 -21.24
C TRP A 70 -2.49 5.19 -20.95
N ASN A 71 -3.57 4.82 -21.64
CA ASN A 71 -4.86 5.50 -21.56
C ASN A 71 -5.90 4.57 -20.93
N ALA A 72 -6.43 4.97 -19.79
CA ALA A 72 -7.43 4.23 -19.03
C ALA A 72 -8.69 3.88 -19.83
N THR A 73 -9.08 4.73 -20.76
CA THR A 73 -10.30 4.56 -21.56
C THR A 73 -10.11 3.59 -22.73
N THR A 74 -8.94 3.65 -23.42
CA THR A 74 -8.73 2.95 -24.70
C THR A 74 -7.90 1.68 -24.59
N ASP A 75 -7.03 1.58 -23.57
CA ASP A 75 -6.03 0.52 -23.52
C ASP A 75 -6.46 -0.66 -22.63
N LEU A 76 -7.64 -0.55 -22.00
CA LEU A 76 -8.25 -1.60 -21.21
C LEU A 76 -9.52 -2.15 -21.87
N PRO A 77 -9.77 -3.48 -21.84
CA PRO A 77 -10.92 -4.12 -22.48
C PRO A 77 -12.20 -3.96 -21.63
N TRP A 78 -12.73 -2.74 -21.52
CA TRP A 78 -13.90 -2.44 -20.70
C TRP A 78 -15.18 -3.17 -21.12
N ASP A 79 -15.23 -3.69 -22.36
CA ASP A 79 -16.35 -4.51 -22.84
C ASP A 79 -16.40 -5.91 -22.22
N THR A 80 -15.39 -6.30 -21.43
CA THR A 80 -15.34 -7.59 -20.74
C THR A 80 -16.53 -7.71 -19.81
N ASP A 81 -17.31 -8.79 -19.97
CA ASP A 81 -18.33 -9.19 -19.02
C ASP A 81 -17.68 -9.87 -17.81
N VAL A 82 -18.02 -9.43 -16.61
CA VAL A 82 -17.37 -9.86 -15.36
C VAL A 82 -18.41 -10.52 -14.46
N ASP A 83 -18.35 -11.85 -14.38
CA ASP A 83 -19.08 -12.63 -13.37
C ASP A 83 -18.24 -12.70 -12.09
N VAL A 84 -18.49 -11.77 -11.16
CA VAL A 84 -17.70 -11.62 -9.93
C VAL A 84 -17.80 -12.86 -9.03
N GLU A 85 -19.01 -13.47 -8.91
CA GLU A 85 -19.21 -14.65 -8.06
C GLU A 85 -18.42 -15.85 -8.60
N ALA A 86 -18.48 -16.09 -9.91
CA ALA A 86 -17.68 -17.14 -10.55
C ALA A 86 -16.18 -16.90 -10.40
N GLN A 87 -15.73 -15.65 -10.54
CA GLN A 87 -14.32 -15.27 -10.40
C GLN A 87 -13.81 -15.50 -8.98
N VAL A 88 -14.48 -14.98 -7.94
CA VAL A 88 -14.03 -15.15 -6.55
C VAL A 88 -14.06 -16.62 -6.14
N SER A 89 -15.02 -17.41 -6.64
CA SER A 89 -15.09 -18.85 -6.38
C SER A 89 -13.90 -19.58 -7.01
N ALA A 90 -13.50 -19.21 -8.23
CA ALA A 90 -12.32 -19.77 -8.90
C ALA A 90 -11.01 -19.37 -8.17
N ASP A 91 -10.89 -18.12 -7.78
CA ASP A 91 -9.73 -17.60 -7.05
C ASP A 91 -9.57 -18.29 -5.69
N LEU A 92 -10.69 -18.46 -4.94
CA LEU A 92 -10.70 -19.21 -3.67
C LEU A 92 -10.27 -20.67 -3.88
N ALA A 93 -10.77 -21.34 -4.91
CA ALA A 93 -10.37 -22.70 -5.21
C ALA A 93 -8.88 -22.83 -5.55
N ALA A 94 -8.32 -21.85 -6.28
CA ALA A 94 -6.90 -21.80 -6.61
C ALA A 94 -6.02 -21.57 -5.36
N MET A 95 -6.48 -20.73 -4.44
CA MET A 95 -5.79 -20.48 -3.17
C MET A 95 -5.89 -21.64 -2.19
N ALA A 96 -7.05 -22.33 -2.13
CA ALA A 96 -7.32 -23.41 -1.17
C ALA A 96 -6.51 -24.69 -1.44
N SER A 97 -5.90 -24.84 -2.59
CA SER A 97 -5.14 -26.05 -2.95
C SER A 97 -3.90 -26.33 -2.09
N GLY A 98 -3.56 -25.44 -1.14
CA GLY A 98 -2.44 -25.60 -0.22
C GLY A 98 -2.72 -25.23 1.25
N LEU A 99 -3.94 -24.83 1.62
CA LEU A 99 -4.26 -24.31 2.93
C LEU A 99 -5.19 -25.25 3.73
N THR A 100 -4.92 -25.42 5.00
CA THR A 100 -5.77 -26.19 5.91
C THR A 100 -7.06 -25.44 6.22
N ALA A 101 -8.19 -26.13 6.19
CA ALA A 101 -9.50 -25.57 6.56
C ALA A 101 -9.44 -25.00 8.00
N THR A 102 -9.80 -23.72 8.13
CA THR A 102 -9.94 -23.09 9.45
C THR A 102 -11.23 -23.61 10.10
N HIS A 103 -11.14 -24.05 11.37
CA HIS A 103 -12.32 -24.47 12.12
C HIS A 103 -13.06 -23.24 12.64
N TYR A 104 -14.35 -23.12 12.26
CA TYR A 104 -15.23 -22.02 12.66
C TYR A 104 -16.22 -22.40 13.76
N ASP A 105 -16.06 -23.59 14.39
CA ASP A 105 -16.93 -24.08 15.45
C ASP A 105 -16.99 -23.11 16.63
N GLY A 106 -18.19 -22.76 17.07
CA GLY A 106 -18.43 -21.81 18.15
C GLY A 106 -18.19 -20.34 17.77
N THR A 107 -18.00 -20.04 16.49
CA THR A 107 -17.78 -18.70 15.99
C THR A 107 -19.06 -18.09 15.37
N PRO A 108 -19.15 -16.77 15.17
CA PRO A 108 -20.31 -16.15 14.51
C PRO A 108 -20.58 -16.66 13.09
N VAL A 109 -19.59 -17.23 12.43
CA VAL A 109 -19.67 -17.74 11.05
C VAL A 109 -19.78 -19.28 10.96
N GLU A 110 -19.95 -19.97 12.09
CA GLU A 110 -20.07 -21.43 12.14
C GLU A 110 -21.13 -22.01 11.19
N LYS A 111 -22.22 -21.25 10.98
CA LYS A 111 -23.37 -21.67 10.16
C LYS A 111 -23.29 -21.20 8.71
N TRP A 112 -22.22 -20.56 8.32
CA TRP A 112 -22.06 -20.11 6.94
C TRP A 112 -21.89 -21.31 5.99
N GLY A 113 -22.66 -21.30 4.91
CA GLY A 113 -22.50 -22.21 3.78
C GLY A 113 -21.74 -21.57 2.63
N ASP A 114 -21.68 -22.27 1.51
CA ASP A 114 -20.97 -21.81 0.31
C ASP A 114 -21.43 -20.43 -0.16
N LYS A 115 -22.74 -20.14 -0.03
CA LYS A 115 -23.30 -18.86 -0.45
C LYS A 115 -22.74 -17.71 0.38
N GLU A 116 -22.79 -17.81 1.70
CA GLU A 116 -22.29 -16.76 2.60
C GLU A 116 -20.79 -16.54 2.42
N TRP A 117 -20.02 -17.60 2.20
CA TRP A 117 -18.58 -17.49 1.90
C TRP A 117 -18.32 -16.86 0.54
N THR A 118 -19.12 -17.13 -0.49
CA THR A 118 -19.03 -16.46 -1.78
C THR A 118 -19.40 -14.98 -1.66
N ASP A 119 -20.51 -14.66 -0.99
CA ASP A 119 -20.91 -13.27 -0.72
C ASP A 119 -19.80 -12.50 0.02
N PHE A 120 -19.20 -13.11 1.03
CA PHE A 120 -18.07 -12.53 1.77
C PHE A 120 -16.86 -12.31 0.87
N ALA A 121 -16.52 -13.24 0.01
CA ALA A 121 -15.40 -13.11 -0.92
C ALA A 121 -15.62 -11.99 -1.96
N VAL A 122 -16.86 -11.83 -2.44
CA VAL A 122 -17.26 -10.71 -3.31
C VAL A 122 -17.06 -9.37 -2.57
N GLU A 123 -17.55 -9.29 -1.33
CA GLU A 123 -17.41 -8.07 -0.51
C GLU A 123 -15.95 -7.79 -0.17
N GLN A 124 -15.12 -8.80 0.11
CA GLN A 124 -13.68 -8.65 0.30
C GLN A 124 -12.97 -8.14 -0.96
N ARG A 125 -13.35 -8.62 -2.15
CA ARG A 125 -12.83 -8.13 -3.43
C ARG A 125 -13.19 -6.65 -3.62
N ARG A 126 -14.45 -6.31 -3.41
CA ARG A 126 -14.97 -4.94 -3.49
C ARG A 126 -14.26 -4.02 -2.51
N TRP A 127 -14.10 -4.46 -1.26
CA TRP A 127 -13.39 -3.72 -0.22
C TRP A 127 -11.91 -3.50 -0.59
N SER A 128 -11.20 -4.55 -1.01
CA SER A 128 -9.78 -4.48 -1.34
C SER A 128 -9.51 -3.47 -2.46
N LEU A 129 -10.28 -3.54 -3.55
CA LEU A 129 -10.15 -2.61 -4.68
C LEU A 129 -10.53 -1.18 -4.30
N SER A 130 -11.49 -1.00 -3.37
CA SER A 130 -11.81 0.33 -2.83
C SER A 130 -10.66 0.90 -2.02
N GLN A 131 -9.99 0.06 -1.19
CA GLN A 131 -8.84 0.52 -0.42
C GLN A 131 -7.64 0.84 -1.30
N PHE A 132 -7.46 0.16 -2.42
CA PHE A 132 -6.49 0.56 -3.44
C PHE A 132 -6.84 1.93 -4.02
N MET A 133 -8.05 2.12 -4.54
CA MET A 133 -8.51 3.41 -5.06
C MET A 133 -8.28 4.58 -4.08
N HIS A 134 -8.57 4.38 -2.80
CA HIS A 134 -8.34 5.41 -1.78
C HIS A 134 -6.84 5.63 -1.51
N GLY A 135 -6.04 4.57 -1.57
CA GLY A 135 -4.59 4.65 -1.50
C GLY A 135 -4.01 5.47 -2.64
N GLU A 136 -4.46 5.21 -3.89
CA GLU A 136 -4.05 5.95 -5.10
C GLU A 136 -4.43 7.45 -5.02
N GLN A 137 -5.60 7.78 -4.46
CA GLN A 137 -5.93 9.18 -4.21
C GLN A 137 -4.97 9.80 -3.18
N GLY A 138 -4.60 9.06 -2.15
CA GLY A 138 -3.55 9.46 -1.20
C GLY A 138 -2.20 9.67 -1.90
N ALA A 139 -1.81 8.74 -2.78
CA ALA A 139 -0.59 8.84 -3.58
C ALA A 139 -0.60 10.05 -4.51
N LEU A 140 -1.73 10.33 -5.17
CA LEU A 140 -1.93 11.52 -6.00
C LEU A 140 -1.62 12.81 -5.21
N LEU A 141 -2.18 12.96 -4.01
CA LEU A 141 -1.98 14.13 -3.17
C LEU A 141 -0.55 14.20 -2.60
N CYS A 142 -0.01 13.08 -2.13
CA CYS A 142 1.37 12.99 -1.64
C CYS A 142 2.38 13.34 -2.73
N THR A 143 2.20 12.85 -3.95
CA THR A 143 3.11 13.11 -5.06
C THR A 143 3.04 14.55 -5.57
N ALA A 144 1.84 15.16 -5.54
CA ALA A 144 1.69 16.59 -5.76
C ALA A 144 2.49 17.40 -4.73
N LYS A 145 2.41 17.04 -3.44
CA LYS A 145 3.20 17.62 -2.35
C LYS A 145 4.70 17.41 -2.54
N ILE A 146 5.15 16.24 -3.00
CA ILE A 146 6.55 15.99 -3.35
C ILE A 146 7.01 16.94 -4.46
N THR A 147 6.21 17.12 -5.51
CA THR A 147 6.50 18.06 -6.59
C THR A 147 6.74 19.48 -6.07
N GLU A 148 5.96 19.90 -5.07
CA GLU A 148 6.09 21.21 -4.44
C GLU A 148 7.34 21.31 -3.55
N SER A 149 7.58 20.30 -2.69
CA SER A 149 8.47 20.42 -1.54
C SER A 149 9.88 19.83 -1.71
N VAL A 150 10.10 18.88 -2.64
CA VAL A 150 11.40 18.24 -2.82
C VAL A 150 12.46 19.25 -3.32
N PRO A 151 13.70 19.22 -2.78
CA PRO A 151 14.71 20.24 -3.13
C PRO A 151 15.35 20.03 -4.51
N TRP A 152 15.20 18.89 -5.16
CA TRP A 152 15.89 18.56 -6.41
C TRP A 152 15.01 18.72 -7.63
N TYR A 153 15.51 19.39 -8.66
CA TYR A 153 14.76 19.61 -9.89
C TYR A 153 14.45 18.31 -10.64
N ASP A 154 15.41 17.37 -10.72
CA ASP A 154 15.18 16.03 -11.29
C ASP A 154 13.98 15.31 -10.63
N ALA A 155 13.88 15.43 -9.31
CA ALA A 155 12.80 14.81 -8.54
C ALA A 155 11.44 15.48 -8.81
N LYS A 156 11.40 16.81 -8.95
CA LYS A 156 10.18 17.54 -9.32
C LYS A 156 9.65 17.11 -10.69
N LEU A 157 10.55 16.91 -11.65
CA LEU A 157 10.17 16.44 -13.00
C LEU A 157 9.55 15.04 -12.95
N TYR A 158 10.18 14.12 -12.23
CA TYR A 158 9.62 12.77 -12.11
C TYR A 158 8.30 12.76 -11.33
N ALA A 159 8.24 13.42 -10.18
CA ALA A 159 7.03 13.49 -9.36
C ALA A 159 5.83 14.04 -10.17
N SER A 160 6.05 15.00 -11.07
CA SER A 160 4.96 15.51 -11.91
C SER A 160 4.39 14.48 -12.89
N THR A 161 5.20 13.52 -13.36
CA THR A 161 4.68 12.39 -14.16
C THR A 161 3.94 11.38 -13.29
N GLN A 162 4.42 11.14 -12.08
CA GLN A 162 3.73 10.27 -11.13
C GLN A 162 2.34 10.82 -10.74
N VAL A 163 2.18 12.13 -10.58
CA VAL A 163 0.84 12.75 -10.36
C VAL A 163 -0.16 12.33 -11.45
N VAL A 164 0.28 12.25 -12.71
CA VAL A 164 -0.56 11.79 -13.83
C VAL A 164 -0.84 10.29 -13.74
N ASP A 165 0.15 9.48 -13.37
CA ASP A 165 -0.02 8.04 -13.19
C ASP A 165 -1.05 7.76 -12.08
N GLU A 166 -0.93 8.40 -10.90
CA GLU A 166 -1.85 8.24 -9.76
C GLU A 166 -3.30 8.67 -10.09
N ALA A 167 -3.46 9.77 -10.83
CA ALA A 167 -4.79 10.20 -11.29
C ALA A 167 -5.45 9.12 -12.14
N ARG A 168 -4.69 8.48 -13.03
CA ARG A 168 -5.15 7.38 -13.88
C ARG A 168 -5.46 6.11 -13.08
N HIS A 169 -4.67 5.81 -12.03
CA HIS A 169 -4.93 4.68 -11.12
C HIS A 169 -6.27 4.86 -10.38
N VAL A 170 -6.54 6.06 -9.84
CA VAL A 170 -7.84 6.38 -9.24
C VAL A 170 -8.97 6.19 -10.25
N GLU A 171 -8.81 6.69 -11.49
CA GLU A 171 -9.80 6.58 -12.56
C GLU A 171 -10.17 5.12 -12.85
N VAL A 172 -9.18 4.25 -13.05
CA VAL A 172 -9.44 2.85 -13.43
C VAL A 172 -10.05 2.03 -12.30
N PHE A 173 -9.60 2.22 -11.04
CA PHE A 173 -10.20 1.51 -9.92
C PHE A 173 -11.63 2.00 -9.64
N ALA A 174 -11.88 3.32 -9.72
CA ALA A 174 -13.22 3.87 -9.55
C ALA A 174 -14.17 3.32 -10.62
N ARG A 175 -13.75 3.31 -11.89
CA ARG A 175 -14.54 2.78 -12.99
C ARG A 175 -14.79 1.28 -12.85
N TYR A 176 -13.78 0.50 -12.48
CA TYR A 176 -13.93 -0.94 -12.28
C TYR A 176 -14.92 -1.25 -11.14
N LEU A 177 -14.82 -0.54 -10.02
CA LEU A 177 -15.74 -0.66 -8.89
C LEU A 177 -17.18 -0.34 -9.28
N ASP A 178 -17.39 0.73 -10.04
CA ASP A 178 -18.74 1.15 -10.46
C ASP A 178 -19.31 0.22 -11.52
N GLU A 179 -18.62 0.01 -12.64
CA GLU A 179 -19.15 -0.72 -13.80
C GLU A 179 -19.17 -2.25 -13.60
N LYS A 180 -18.22 -2.82 -12.83
CA LYS A 180 -18.06 -4.28 -12.71
C LYS A 180 -18.48 -4.84 -11.36
N LEU A 181 -18.34 -4.05 -10.29
CA LEU A 181 -18.66 -4.51 -8.93
C LEU A 181 -19.90 -3.85 -8.33
N GLY A 182 -20.53 -2.88 -9.02
CA GLY A 182 -21.74 -2.21 -8.54
C GLY A 182 -21.51 -1.30 -7.33
N GLY A 183 -20.30 -0.72 -7.21
CA GLY A 183 -19.91 0.22 -6.16
C GLY A 183 -18.78 -0.26 -5.25
N GLY A 184 -18.38 0.59 -4.32
CA GLY A 184 -17.23 0.36 -3.44
C GLY A 184 -17.56 0.48 -1.96
N TYR A 185 -16.49 0.63 -1.20
CA TYR A 185 -16.48 0.90 0.24
C TYR A 185 -15.87 2.26 0.53
N GLN A 186 -16.20 2.82 1.70
CA GLN A 186 -15.46 3.95 2.28
C GLN A 186 -14.01 3.57 2.57
N ILE A 187 -13.18 4.58 2.74
CA ILE A 187 -11.79 4.39 3.16
C ILE A 187 -11.74 3.71 4.54
N ASN A 188 -10.87 2.72 4.69
CA ASN A 188 -10.59 2.11 5.99
C ASN A 188 -9.92 3.13 6.93
N ALA A 189 -10.33 3.16 8.19
CA ALA A 189 -9.88 4.17 9.14
C ALA A 189 -8.36 4.12 9.42
N HIS A 190 -7.74 2.95 9.43
CA HIS A 190 -6.29 2.82 9.58
C HIS A 190 -5.53 3.37 8.37
N LEU A 191 -6.05 3.13 7.16
CA LEU A 191 -5.48 3.72 5.93
C LEU A 191 -5.62 5.25 5.96
N ARG A 192 -6.81 5.76 6.30
CA ARG A 192 -7.04 7.21 6.41
C ARG A 192 -6.07 7.87 7.38
N MET A 193 -5.92 7.31 8.57
CA MET A 193 -4.98 7.85 9.56
C MET A 193 -3.54 7.88 9.06
N LEU A 194 -3.11 6.85 8.33
CA LEU A 194 -1.77 6.81 7.75
C LEU A 194 -1.59 7.90 6.68
N LEU A 195 -2.58 8.05 5.78
CA LEU A 195 -2.55 9.08 4.74
C LEU A 195 -2.58 10.50 5.34
N ASP A 196 -3.40 10.72 6.37
CA ASP A 196 -3.46 11.98 7.10
C ASP A 196 -2.10 12.35 7.72
N ASP A 197 -1.44 11.39 8.34
CA ASP A 197 -0.12 11.57 8.94
C ASP A 197 0.94 11.92 7.87
N ILE A 198 0.94 11.23 6.72
CA ILE A 198 1.87 11.50 5.61
C ILE A 198 1.64 12.89 5.01
N ILE A 199 0.38 13.28 4.79
CA ILE A 199 0.04 14.59 4.24
C ILE A 199 0.32 15.71 5.24
N ASN A 200 0.09 15.49 6.53
CA ASN A 200 0.29 16.52 7.55
C ASN A 200 1.78 16.78 7.86
N ASP A 201 2.68 15.82 7.66
CA ASP A 201 4.11 16.00 7.94
C ASP A 201 4.74 16.93 6.90
N GLY A 202 5.30 18.08 7.34
CA GLY A 202 5.91 19.09 6.46
C GLY A 202 7.25 18.68 5.83
N ARG A 203 7.80 17.51 6.17
CA ARG A 203 9.11 17.05 5.69
C ARG A 203 8.94 16.22 4.42
N TRP A 204 9.54 16.67 3.34
CA TRP A 204 9.45 16.01 2.03
C TRP A 204 9.89 14.53 2.06
N ASP A 205 10.93 14.20 2.82
CA ASP A 205 11.44 12.84 2.92
C ASP A 205 10.48 11.89 3.67
N MET A 206 9.70 12.40 4.63
CA MET A 206 8.66 11.63 5.30
C MET A 206 7.50 11.30 4.37
N THR A 207 7.18 12.21 3.45
CA THR A 207 6.19 11.94 2.39
C THR A 207 6.66 10.81 1.48
N TYR A 208 7.92 10.81 1.05
CA TYR A 208 8.51 9.71 0.28
C TYR A 208 8.52 8.39 1.04
N LEU A 209 9.00 8.40 2.29
CA LEU A 209 9.05 7.18 3.10
C LEU A 209 7.66 6.60 3.28
N GLY A 210 6.70 7.44 3.63
CA GLY A 210 5.33 7.02 3.90
C GLY A 210 4.61 6.53 2.65
N MET A 211 4.70 7.25 1.56
CA MET A 211 3.97 6.92 0.34
C MET A 211 4.76 5.95 -0.53
N GLN A 212 5.86 6.37 -1.16
CA GLN A 212 6.55 5.55 -2.17
C GLN A 212 7.16 4.26 -1.59
N VAL A 213 7.64 4.28 -0.34
CA VAL A 213 8.29 3.09 0.24
C VAL A 213 7.28 2.20 0.98
N MET A 214 6.45 2.78 1.86
CA MET A 214 5.57 1.99 2.73
C MET A 214 4.25 1.66 2.03
N VAL A 215 3.48 2.64 1.58
CA VAL A 215 2.13 2.43 1.02
C VAL A 215 2.20 1.79 -0.35
N GLU A 216 2.95 2.36 -1.29
CA GLU A 216 3.08 1.83 -2.67
C GLU A 216 3.89 0.53 -2.70
N GLY A 217 4.91 0.37 -1.82
CA GLY A 217 5.62 -0.90 -1.67
C GLY A 217 4.69 -2.03 -1.26
N LEU A 218 3.78 -1.80 -0.31
CA LEU A 218 2.76 -2.77 0.07
C LEU A 218 1.74 -2.98 -1.05
N ALA A 219 1.29 -1.91 -1.71
CA ALA A 219 0.34 -1.97 -2.81
C ALA A 219 0.89 -2.83 -3.96
N LEU A 220 2.15 -2.65 -4.34
CA LEU A 220 2.82 -3.43 -5.38
C LEU A 220 2.83 -4.94 -5.05
N ALA A 221 3.11 -5.32 -3.79
CA ALA A 221 3.04 -6.71 -3.36
C ALA A 221 1.60 -7.26 -3.41
N ALA A 222 0.60 -6.45 -3.00
CA ALA A 222 -0.81 -6.84 -3.02
C ALA A 222 -1.34 -6.97 -4.46
N PHE A 223 -0.98 -6.05 -5.34
CA PHE A 223 -1.32 -6.13 -6.78
C PHE A 223 -0.70 -7.36 -7.43
N GLY A 224 0.57 -7.66 -7.13
CA GLY A 224 1.24 -8.85 -7.63
C GLY A 224 0.53 -10.14 -7.21
N ASN A 225 0.11 -10.23 -5.96
CA ASN A 225 -0.67 -11.36 -5.47
C ASN A 225 -2.02 -11.46 -6.20
N MET A 226 -2.79 -10.37 -6.28
CA MET A 226 -4.07 -10.37 -6.97
C MET A 226 -3.91 -10.69 -8.47
N TYR A 227 -2.88 -10.15 -9.13
CA TYR A 227 -2.55 -10.47 -10.52
C TYR A 227 -2.27 -11.96 -10.74
N GLN A 228 -1.57 -12.60 -9.81
CA GLN A 228 -1.22 -14.01 -9.91
C GLN A 228 -2.46 -14.92 -9.86
N PHE A 229 -3.39 -14.64 -8.97
CA PHE A 229 -4.54 -15.51 -8.73
C PHE A 229 -5.77 -15.18 -9.59
N THR A 230 -5.96 -13.92 -9.99
CA THR A 230 -7.12 -13.59 -10.83
C THR A 230 -6.98 -14.14 -12.24
N SER A 231 -8.05 -14.76 -12.72
CA SER A 231 -8.22 -15.17 -14.13
C SER A 231 -9.04 -14.17 -14.96
N GLU A 232 -9.56 -13.10 -14.33
CA GLU A 232 -10.40 -12.09 -14.98
C GLU A 232 -9.54 -11.17 -15.87
N PRO A 233 -9.77 -11.13 -17.19
CA PRO A 233 -8.85 -10.50 -18.14
C PRO A 233 -8.71 -8.98 -17.95
N LEU A 234 -9.83 -8.26 -17.66
CA LEU A 234 -9.80 -6.82 -17.49
C LEU A 234 -9.03 -6.45 -16.21
N LEU A 235 -9.34 -7.09 -15.06
CA LEU A 235 -8.63 -6.85 -13.81
C LEU A 235 -7.15 -7.20 -13.94
N LYS A 236 -6.85 -8.32 -14.59
CA LYS A 236 -5.47 -8.75 -14.81
C LYS A 236 -4.67 -7.73 -15.63
N GLN A 237 -5.25 -7.19 -16.68
CA GLN A 237 -4.59 -6.18 -17.50
C GLN A 237 -4.48 -4.84 -16.77
N LEU A 238 -5.52 -4.42 -16.06
CA LEU A 238 -5.51 -3.23 -15.20
C LEU A 238 -4.36 -3.31 -14.20
N LEU A 239 -4.28 -4.40 -13.42
CA LEU A 239 -3.22 -4.62 -12.45
C LEU A 239 -1.83 -4.61 -13.07
N ARG A 240 -1.67 -5.18 -14.26
CA ARG A 240 -0.38 -5.17 -14.99
C ARG A 240 0.09 -3.74 -15.29
N TYR A 241 -0.81 -2.88 -15.77
CA TYR A 241 -0.46 -1.49 -16.07
C TYR A 241 -0.12 -0.71 -14.78
N VAL A 242 -0.97 -0.81 -13.76
CA VAL A 242 -0.73 -0.16 -12.47
C VAL A 242 0.59 -0.64 -11.85
N MET A 243 0.85 -1.94 -11.77
CA MET A 243 2.11 -2.49 -11.24
C MET A 243 3.36 -1.98 -11.98
N SER A 244 3.26 -1.79 -13.30
CA SER A 244 4.37 -1.24 -14.08
C SER A 244 4.68 0.20 -13.68
N ASP A 245 3.66 0.99 -13.36
CA ASP A 245 3.82 2.35 -12.86
C ASP A 245 4.34 2.34 -11.43
N GLU A 246 3.74 1.55 -10.53
CA GLU A 246 4.13 1.43 -9.11
C GLU A 246 5.60 1.03 -8.91
N ALA A 247 6.12 0.12 -9.72
CA ALA A 247 7.52 -0.25 -9.65
C ALA A 247 8.46 0.95 -9.87
N ARG A 248 8.07 1.91 -10.74
CA ARG A 248 8.81 3.16 -10.94
C ARG A 248 8.67 4.11 -9.74
N HIS A 249 7.48 4.18 -9.15
CA HIS A 249 7.18 5.03 -8.00
C HIS A 249 8.00 4.62 -6.77
N VAL A 250 8.02 3.33 -6.45
CA VAL A 250 8.84 2.81 -5.35
C VAL A 250 10.33 3.02 -5.62
N ALA A 251 10.80 2.75 -6.86
CA ALA A 251 12.19 3.01 -7.24
C ALA A 251 12.57 4.49 -7.09
N PHE A 252 11.66 5.40 -7.44
CA PHE A 252 11.83 6.85 -7.23
C PHE A 252 12.02 7.20 -5.76
N GLY A 253 11.19 6.64 -4.89
CA GLY A 253 11.31 6.81 -3.44
C GLY A 253 12.65 6.34 -2.90
N VAL A 254 13.05 5.11 -3.22
CA VAL A 254 14.31 4.52 -2.74
C VAL A 254 15.51 5.30 -3.23
N LEU A 255 15.60 5.64 -4.53
CA LEU A 255 16.71 6.40 -5.09
C LEU A 255 16.83 7.81 -4.50
N SER A 256 15.69 8.47 -4.24
CA SER A 256 15.68 9.81 -3.64
C SER A 256 16.10 9.79 -2.18
N LEU A 257 15.59 8.86 -1.39
CA LEU A 257 15.85 8.80 0.04
C LEU A 257 17.25 8.28 0.36
N GLN A 258 17.84 7.42 -0.45
CA GLN A 258 19.15 6.84 -0.19
C GLN A 258 20.24 7.92 -0.04
N GLU A 259 20.24 8.94 -0.90
CA GLU A 259 21.18 10.07 -0.83
C GLU A 259 20.94 10.91 0.45
N ALA A 260 19.67 11.17 0.78
CA ALA A 260 19.32 11.99 1.94
C ALA A 260 19.63 11.28 3.26
N TYR A 261 19.29 10.01 3.39
CA TYR A 261 19.43 9.26 4.64
C TYR A 261 20.88 8.94 4.99
N ALA A 262 21.76 8.85 3.98
CA ALA A 262 23.18 8.68 4.20
C ALA A 262 23.81 9.86 4.99
N GLN A 263 23.20 11.04 4.96
CA GLN A 263 23.69 12.25 5.61
C GLN A 263 22.98 12.57 6.93
N MET A 264 21.92 11.83 7.28
CA MET A 264 21.15 12.06 8.50
C MET A 264 21.85 11.53 9.75
N SER A 265 21.65 12.24 10.86
CA SER A 265 22.04 11.79 12.19
C SER A 265 21.24 10.58 12.65
N ASP A 266 21.73 9.87 13.68
CA ASP A 266 21.02 8.73 14.24
C ASP A 266 19.66 9.12 14.87
N ALA A 267 19.53 10.32 15.41
CA ALA A 267 18.27 10.83 15.93
C ALA A 267 17.24 11.04 14.83
N GLU A 268 17.64 11.60 13.68
CA GLU A 268 16.77 11.78 12.52
C GLU A 268 16.35 10.43 11.93
N ILE A 269 17.29 9.50 11.79
CA ILE A 269 16.99 8.13 11.33
C ILE A 269 16.03 7.42 12.31
N LYS A 270 16.17 7.68 13.62
CA LYS A 270 15.26 7.10 14.61
C LYS A 270 13.82 7.51 14.39
N ASP A 271 13.57 8.77 14.06
CA ASP A 271 12.22 9.24 13.71
C ASP A 271 11.66 8.49 12.49
N ARG A 272 12.50 8.21 11.47
CA ARG A 272 12.11 7.46 10.27
C ARG A 272 11.83 5.98 10.55
N GLN A 273 12.63 5.39 11.44
CA GLN A 273 12.42 4.01 11.92
C GLN A 273 11.09 3.88 12.67
N GLU A 274 10.80 4.81 13.58
CA GLU A 274 9.55 4.82 14.35
C GLU A 274 8.35 4.98 13.43
N PHE A 275 8.43 5.89 12.46
CA PHE A 275 7.40 6.06 11.46
C PHE A 275 7.17 4.79 10.61
N ALA A 276 8.25 4.18 10.09
CA ALA A 276 8.15 2.97 9.28
C ALA A 276 7.51 1.81 10.05
N TYR A 277 7.84 1.66 11.33
CA TYR A 277 7.21 0.66 12.19
C TYR A 277 5.72 0.96 12.42
N GLU A 278 5.37 2.20 12.73
CA GLU A 278 3.99 2.62 12.95
C GLU A 278 3.12 2.42 11.68
N ALA A 279 3.63 2.86 10.54
CA ALA A 279 3.00 2.62 9.24
C ALA A 279 2.77 1.12 8.99
N SER A 280 3.76 0.28 9.30
CA SER A 280 3.68 -1.17 9.19
C SER A 280 2.55 -1.78 10.03
N VAL A 281 2.42 -1.33 11.28
CA VAL A 281 1.34 -1.80 12.18
C VAL A 281 -0.03 -1.37 11.67
N ARG A 282 -0.19 -0.11 11.24
CA ARG A 282 -1.45 0.39 10.67
C ARG A 282 -1.84 -0.36 9.39
N MET A 283 -0.88 -0.59 8.49
CA MET A 283 -1.10 -1.36 7.26
C MET A 283 -1.48 -2.81 7.55
N ARG A 284 -0.96 -3.40 8.63
CA ARG A 284 -1.36 -4.72 9.10
C ARG A 284 -2.79 -4.74 9.65
N ASP A 285 -3.12 -3.77 10.50
CA ASP A 285 -4.41 -3.72 11.19
C ASP A 285 -5.58 -3.43 10.23
N ARG A 286 -5.37 -2.68 9.16
CA ARG A 286 -6.42 -2.42 8.17
C ARG A 286 -6.97 -3.71 7.54
N PHE A 287 -6.15 -4.76 7.40
CA PHE A 287 -6.55 -6.05 6.82
C PHE A 287 -7.47 -6.88 7.72
N MET A 288 -7.92 -6.34 8.86
CA MET A 288 -9.07 -6.88 9.59
C MET A 288 -10.37 -6.70 8.82
N SER A 289 -10.42 -5.79 7.84
CA SER A 289 -11.57 -5.52 6.95
C SER A 289 -12.87 -5.34 7.75
N GLN A 290 -12.82 -4.54 8.82
CA GLN A 290 -13.94 -4.38 9.77
C GLN A 290 -15.24 -4.01 9.04
N GLU A 291 -15.16 -3.18 8.00
CA GLU A 291 -16.28 -2.71 7.19
C GLU A 291 -16.97 -3.88 6.45
N VAL A 292 -16.23 -4.91 6.06
CA VAL A 292 -16.80 -6.10 5.41
C VAL A 292 -17.60 -6.93 6.42
N TRP A 293 -17.03 -7.18 7.59
CA TRP A 293 -17.71 -7.92 8.65
C TRP A 293 -18.99 -7.22 9.10
N GLU A 294 -18.94 -5.90 9.27
CA GLU A 294 -20.12 -5.08 9.61
C GLU A 294 -21.21 -5.19 8.53
N ARG A 295 -20.83 -5.12 7.25
CA ARG A 295 -21.77 -5.27 6.12
C ARG A 295 -22.40 -6.67 6.07
N MET A 296 -21.65 -7.70 6.42
CA MET A 296 -22.15 -9.08 6.56
C MET A 296 -22.97 -9.31 7.84
N GLY A 297 -23.17 -8.28 8.66
CA GLY A 297 -23.93 -8.36 9.90
C GLY A 297 -23.20 -9.05 11.06
N ILE A 298 -21.90 -9.20 10.97
CA ILE A 298 -21.04 -9.82 11.99
C ILE A 298 -20.45 -8.74 12.89
N ASN A 299 -20.53 -8.95 14.20
CA ASN A 299 -19.88 -8.05 15.16
C ASN A 299 -18.35 -8.20 15.08
N THR A 300 -17.65 -7.10 14.82
CA THR A 300 -16.19 -7.08 14.69
C THR A 300 -15.46 -7.55 15.95
N ARG A 301 -16.00 -7.30 17.15
CA ARG A 301 -15.41 -7.79 18.40
C ARG A 301 -15.38 -9.32 18.50
N ASP A 302 -16.34 -9.99 17.88
CA ASP A 302 -16.42 -11.44 17.93
C ASP A 302 -15.54 -12.11 16.86
N VAL A 303 -15.29 -11.43 15.74
CA VAL A 303 -14.56 -12.01 14.60
C VAL A 303 -13.11 -11.60 14.52
N VAL A 304 -12.71 -10.39 14.94
CA VAL A 304 -11.32 -9.92 14.87
C VAL A 304 -10.34 -10.84 15.60
N PRO A 305 -10.64 -11.39 16.80
CA PRO A 305 -9.77 -12.37 17.46
C PRO A 305 -9.51 -13.62 16.61
N LEU A 306 -10.52 -14.07 15.84
CA LEU A 306 -10.41 -15.22 14.94
C LEU A 306 -9.57 -14.90 13.72
N VAL A 307 -9.82 -13.75 13.10
CA VAL A 307 -9.04 -13.26 11.95
C VAL A 307 -7.56 -13.10 12.33
N LEU A 308 -7.25 -12.68 13.56
CA LEU A 308 -5.88 -12.56 14.05
C LEU A 308 -5.18 -13.91 14.24
N GLN A 309 -5.93 -15.00 14.39
CA GLN A 309 -5.40 -16.36 14.56
C GLN A 309 -5.39 -17.15 13.24
N ASP A 310 -5.91 -16.60 12.14
CA ASP A 310 -5.93 -17.27 10.85
C ASP A 310 -4.52 -17.32 10.24
N PRO A 311 -3.91 -18.52 10.08
CA PRO A 311 -2.57 -18.66 9.53
C PRO A 311 -2.49 -18.22 8.06
N THR A 312 -3.56 -18.32 7.29
CA THR A 312 -3.63 -17.86 5.89
C THR A 312 -3.43 -16.35 5.81
N ARG A 313 -4.14 -15.64 6.69
CA ARG A 313 -3.99 -14.19 6.83
C ARG A 313 -2.58 -13.81 7.23
N GLU A 314 -1.99 -14.53 8.18
CA GLU A 314 -0.62 -14.25 8.64
C GLU A 314 0.38 -14.37 7.48
N VAL A 315 0.32 -15.46 6.71
CA VAL A 315 1.16 -15.66 5.52
C VAL A 315 0.95 -14.55 4.49
N PHE A 316 -0.30 -14.20 4.19
CA PHE A 316 -0.60 -13.10 3.27
C PHE A 316 -0.02 -11.78 3.76
N GLN A 317 -0.21 -11.43 5.03
CA GLN A 317 0.33 -10.20 5.60
C GLN A 317 1.86 -10.17 5.56
N GLN A 318 2.51 -11.27 5.92
CA GLN A 318 3.97 -11.36 5.83
C GLN A 318 4.45 -11.12 4.40
N MET A 319 3.79 -11.72 3.41
CA MET A 319 4.15 -11.56 2.00
C MET A 319 4.06 -10.09 1.52
N LEU A 320 3.13 -9.30 2.06
CA LEU A 320 3.04 -7.86 1.73
C LEU A 320 4.30 -7.08 2.13
N PHE A 321 5.06 -7.57 3.11
CA PHE A 321 6.30 -6.94 3.54
C PHE A 321 7.52 -7.32 2.67
N SER A 322 7.35 -8.23 1.72
CA SER A 322 8.43 -8.64 0.80
C SER A 322 8.99 -7.50 -0.04
N LYS A 323 8.24 -6.40 -0.22
CA LYS A 323 8.70 -5.19 -0.89
C LYS A 323 9.11 -4.07 0.06
N ILE A 324 8.65 -4.10 1.32
CA ILE A 324 8.96 -3.07 2.32
C ILE A 324 10.32 -3.31 2.99
N VAL A 325 10.56 -4.53 3.46
CA VAL A 325 11.74 -4.85 4.28
C VAL A 325 13.05 -4.65 3.52
N PRO A 326 13.21 -5.13 2.25
CA PRO A 326 14.41 -4.88 1.47
C PRO A 326 14.66 -3.39 1.21
N ASN A 327 13.60 -2.63 0.93
CA ASN A 327 13.71 -1.19 0.73
C ASN A 327 14.15 -0.47 2.01
N CYS A 328 13.62 -0.84 3.18
CA CYS A 328 14.09 -0.33 4.47
C CYS A 328 15.56 -0.68 4.74
N LYS A 329 16.02 -1.88 4.36
CA LYS A 329 17.43 -2.29 4.42
C LYS A 329 18.29 -1.40 3.52
N LYS A 330 17.89 -1.21 2.27
CA LYS A 330 18.59 -0.37 1.28
C LYS A 330 18.75 1.07 1.74
N LEU A 331 17.76 1.59 2.46
CA LEU A 331 17.77 2.93 3.04
C LEU A 331 18.60 3.04 4.34
N GLY A 332 19.18 1.93 4.83
CA GLY A 332 19.95 1.89 6.08
C GLY A 332 19.11 2.00 7.35
N LEU A 333 17.79 1.77 7.24
CA LEU A 333 16.87 1.87 8.38
C LEU A 333 16.90 0.65 9.30
N LEU A 334 17.36 -0.53 8.85
CA LEU A 334 17.32 -1.73 9.67
C LEU A 334 18.43 -1.75 10.74
N ASP A 335 19.63 -1.31 10.42
CA ASP A 335 20.82 -1.60 11.23
C ASP A 335 21.24 -0.44 12.15
N ARG A 336 20.77 0.79 11.91
CA ARG A 336 21.06 1.95 12.75
C ARG A 336 20.29 1.92 14.07
N ASN A 337 20.71 2.70 15.05
CA ASN A 337 20.09 2.80 16.37
C ASN A 337 19.97 1.44 17.05
N GLU A 338 21.09 0.69 17.14
CA GLU A 338 21.16 -0.65 17.72
C GLU A 338 20.18 -1.63 17.04
N SER A 339 20.00 -1.52 15.73
CA SER A 339 19.09 -2.34 14.92
C SER A 339 17.64 -2.29 15.43
N TRP A 340 17.18 -1.12 15.85
CA TRP A 340 15.86 -0.95 16.46
C TRP A 340 14.72 -1.41 15.54
N LEU A 341 14.72 -0.99 14.26
CA LEU A 341 13.66 -1.37 13.31
C LEU A 341 13.74 -2.86 12.95
N ARG A 342 14.96 -3.42 12.83
CA ARG A 342 15.18 -4.85 12.61
C ARG A 342 14.48 -5.68 13.68
N ARG A 343 14.71 -5.38 14.97
CA ARG A 343 14.06 -6.10 16.08
C ARG A 343 12.53 -5.99 16.00
N ARG A 344 12.00 -4.85 15.62
CA ARG A 344 10.55 -4.68 15.43
C ARG A 344 10.01 -5.53 14.28
N PHE A 345 10.74 -5.63 13.19
CA PHE A 345 10.37 -6.50 12.05
C PHE A 345 10.57 -7.99 12.37
N GLU A 346 11.51 -8.34 13.25
CA GLU A 346 11.61 -9.70 13.83
C GLU A 346 10.37 -10.04 14.66
N GLU A 347 9.94 -9.13 15.55
CA GLU A 347 8.71 -9.28 16.35
C GLU A 347 7.45 -9.41 15.48
N MET A 348 7.42 -8.76 14.32
CA MET A 348 6.34 -8.85 13.34
C MET A 348 6.40 -10.12 12.48
N GLY A 349 7.50 -10.88 12.53
CA GLY A 349 7.71 -12.06 11.68
C GLY A 349 7.96 -11.75 10.21
N VAL A 350 8.50 -10.56 9.87
CA VAL A 350 8.69 -10.12 8.48
C VAL A 350 10.15 -9.94 8.07
N ILE A 351 11.10 -10.07 9.00
CA ILE A 351 12.52 -9.82 8.72
C ILE A 351 13.13 -10.82 7.72
N GLN A 352 12.54 -11.99 7.54
CA GLN A 352 12.99 -13.00 6.57
C GLN A 352 13.02 -12.49 5.12
N PHE A 353 12.36 -11.36 4.83
CA PHE A 353 12.36 -10.75 3.50
C PHE A 353 13.53 -9.78 3.27
N GLU A 354 14.41 -9.56 4.26
CA GLU A 354 15.47 -8.53 4.17
C GLU A 354 16.47 -8.74 3.05
N ASP A 355 16.69 -9.99 2.63
CA ASP A 355 17.63 -10.35 1.55
C ASP A 355 16.94 -10.53 0.18
N MET A 356 15.66 -10.23 0.09
CA MET A 356 14.98 -10.14 -1.20
C MET A 356 15.47 -8.90 -1.96
N GLU A 357 15.31 -8.93 -3.27
CA GLU A 357 15.70 -7.82 -4.13
C GLU A 357 14.88 -6.56 -3.80
N ASP A 358 15.55 -5.42 -3.61
CA ASP A 358 14.86 -4.15 -3.46
C ASP A 358 14.22 -3.70 -4.79
N THR A 359 13.16 -2.90 -4.71
CA THR A 359 12.38 -2.52 -5.88
C THR A 359 13.18 -1.66 -6.88
N GLY A 360 14.18 -0.91 -6.39
CA GLY A 360 15.07 -0.13 -7.26
C GLY A 360 15.98 -1.01 -8.11
N GLU A 361 16.51 -2.10 -7.56
CA GLU A 361 17.32 -3.08 -8.28
C GLU A 361 16.46 -3.91 -9.24
N GLU A 362 15.31 -4.40 -8.77
CA GLU A 362 14.33 -5.11 -9.57
C GLU A 362 13.93 -4.28 -10.81
N TYR A 363 13.60 -3.01 -10.61
CA TYR A 363 13.23 -2.12 -11.70
C TYR A 363 14.35 -1.86 -12.70
N THR A 364 15.63 -1.82 -12.29
CA THR A 364 16.76 -1.63 -13.22
C THR A 364 16.94 -2.80 -14.18
N LYS A 365 16.45 -3.99 -13.83
CA LYS A 365 16.48 -5.19 -14.67
C LYS A 365 15.38 -5.22 -15.72
N PHE A 366 14.26 -4.48 -15.51
CA PHE A 366 13.20 -4.35 -16.50
C PHE A 366 13.60 -3.30 -17.55
N ALA A 367 14.12 -3.76 -18.69
CA ALA A 367 14.43 -2.87 -19.82
C ALA A 367 13.14 -2.28 -20.41
N ILE A 368 13.25 -1.06 -20.98
CA ILE A 368 12.13 -0.42 -21.69
C ILE A 368 11.70 -1.33 -22.84
N GLY A 369 10.43 -1.71 -22.88
CA GLY A 369 9.85 -2.51 -23.98
C GLY A 369 9.97 -4.01 -23.82
N GLU A 370 10.57 -4.53 -22.76
CA GLU A 370 10.48 -5.95 -22.43
C GLU A 370 9.20 -6.21 -21.61
N GLU A 371 8.45 -7.23 -22.05
CA GLU A 371 7.31 -7.72 -21.27
C GLU A 371 7.81 -8.23 -19.91
N MET A 372 7.12 -7.86 -18.83
CA MET A 372 7.41 -8.47 -17.54
C MET A 372 7.37 -10.00 -17.71
N PRO A 373 8.41 -10.72 -17.25
CA PRO A 373 8.36 -12.18 -17.29
C PRO A 373 7.15 -12.63 -16.45
N PRO A 374 6.46 -13.70 -16.86
CA PRO A 374 5.36 -14.23 -16.06
C PRO A 374 5.90 -14.52 -14.66
N ALA A 375 5.14 -14.10 -13.65
CA ALA A 375 5.46 -14.42 -12.26
C ALA A 375 5.57 -15.94 -12.11
N HIS A 376 6.72 -16.43 -11.68
CA HIS A 376 6.96 -17.85 -11.40
C HIS A 376 6.41 -18.26 -10.05
#